data_2e57909996b277d7a755c1a23edcadec
#
_entry.id   2e57909996b277d7a755c1a23edcadec
#
_cell.length_a   1.000
_cell.length_b   1.000
_cell.length_c   1.000
_cell.angle_alpha   90.00
_cell.angle_beta   90.00
_cell.angle_gamma   90.00
#
_symmetry.space_group_name_H-M   'P 1'
#
loop_
_entity.id
_entity.type
_entity.pdbx_description
1 polymer ?
#
loop_
_entity_poly.entity_id
_entity_poly.type
_entity_poly.pdbx_seq_one_letter_code
_entity_poly.pdbx_strand_id
1 'polypeptide(L)'
;MTQKPTVTLIYHFFYPDDVVSARHFSDMAEELDKRGWNVNVLTSNRYCRYQHSKIDQRKEILHGIDIRRSYRPGWNQSKNIPRLCNALWLFLNWLFTIFRAKKTDCYIVGSDPQFSQILFPFLRILTGNSTLIYWCFDLYPEAILADARNSLLTLGARLVKPLIWACYRYVDVIIDLGPIMQKRIAAYNHNKISKTLTPWALKEPSVIPLQDINMREQLFGTDVTLGLLYSGNLGLAHEYELFLEIARKLRQLEPGIRFAFAGRGNRFESLKNALSNEDHNIKVAGFASESELEKRLAVADIHLVSLREQWDGVVVPSKFFGSLAVGRPVLYSGSKDSDIGQWVQEYECGMILDRNNVDEVVNTLVHLSKDKQLLEKWQKNAFQVYQDHFSKKKIMDSWDELLRAQKRSEGWIPACRTPKVCDFREPHARE
;
A
#
# COMPACT_ATOMS: atom_id res chain seq x y z
N MET A 1 24.35 26.07 -16.99
CA MET A 1 23.21 25.17 -16.94
C MET A 1 23.29 24.40 -15.62
N THR A 2 22.37 24.62 -14.71
CA THR A 2 22.32 23.84 -13.45
C THR A 2 22.06 22.38 -13.77
N GLN A 3 22.94 21.49 -13.30
CA GLN A 3 22.81 20.06 -13.51
C GLN A 3 21.47 19.58 -12.89
N LYS A 4 20.67 18.83 -13.67
CA LYS A 4 19.44 18.24 -13.16
C LYS A 4 19.73 17.39 -11.92
N PRO A 5 18.90 17.47 -10.87
CA PRO A 5 19.06 16.61 -9.70
C PRO A 5 18.86 15.14 -10.08
N THR A 6 19.54 14.25 -9.37
CA THR A 6 19.54 12.82 -9.67
C THR A 6 18.99 12.00 -8.52
N VAL A 7 18.12 11.02 -8.82
CA VAL A 7 17.56 10.09 -7.84
C VAL A 7 17.71 8.65 -8.33
N THR A 8 18.04 7.74 -7.43
CA THR A 8 18.06 6.29 -7.70
C THR A 8 17.01 5.60 -6.86
N LEU A 9 16.07 4.95 -7.52
CA LEU A 9 15.05 4.11 -6.90
C LEU A 9 15.57 2.68 -6.82
N ILE A 10 15.53 2.07 -5.65
CA ILE A 10 15.97 0.69 -5.41
C ILE A 10 14.79 -0.11 -4.91
N TYR A 11 14.27 -1.00 -5.75
CA TYR A 11 13.12 -1.83 -5.39
C TYR A 11 13.12 -3.16 -6.14
N HIS A 12 12.57 -4.20 -5.50
CA HIS A 12 12.58 -5.57 -6.02
C HIS A 12 11.89 -5.69 -7.38
N PHE A 13 10.72 -5.07 -7.52
CA PHE A 13 9.87 -5.15 -8.70
C PHE A 13 9.63 -3.78 -9.32
N PHE A 14 9.58 -3.74 -10.63
CA PHE A 14 9.36 -2.53 -11.41
C PHE A 14 8.63 -2.88 -12.70
N TYR A 15 8.15 -1.90 -13.44
CA TYR A 15 7.55 -2.11 -14.76
C TYR A 15 8.38 -3.13 -15.59
N PRO A 16 7.75 -4.10 -16.29
CA PRO A 16 6.30 -4.27 -16.50
C PRO A 16 5.59 -5.19 -15.48
N ASP A 17 6.09 -5.33 -14.24
CA ASP A 17 5.43 -6.11 -13.20
C ASP A 17 4.13 -5.43 -12.75
N ASP A 18 3.05 -6.22 -12.61
CA ASP A 18 1.70 -5.75 -12.30
C ASP A 18 1.36 -5.71 -10.78
N VAL A 19 2.35 -5.95 -9.91
CA VAL A 19 2.12 -5.83 -8.48
C VAL A 19 2.00 -4.37 -8.06
N VAL A 20 1.11 -4.10 -7.12
CA VAL A 20 0.74 -2.73 -6.71
C VAL A 20 1.95 -1.87 -6.36
N SER A 21 2.89 -2.41 -5.58
CA SER A 21 4.09 -1.67 -5.18
C SER A 21 5.05 -1.40 -6.35
N ALA A 22 5.18 -2.32 -7.33
CA ALA A 22 5.94 -2.05 -8.54
C ALA A 22 5.33 -0.89 -9.35
N ARG A 23 3.99 -0.82 -9.40
CA ARG A 23 3.28 0.29 -10.05
C ARG A 23 3.54 1.62 -9.35
N HIS A 24 3.53 1.66 -8.02
CA HIS A 24 3.87 2.88 -7.28
C HIS A 24 5.31 3.37 -7.56
N PHE A 25 6.28 2.44 -7.63
CA PHE A 25 7.65 2.81 -7.98
C PHE A 25 7.77 3.26 -9.45
N SER A 26 7.02 2.66 -10.36
CA SER A 26 6.99 3.06 -11.77
C SER A 26 6.35 4.43 -11.94
N ASP A 27 5.20 4.66 -11.32
CA ASP A 27 4.51 5.95 -11.31
C ASP A 27 5.40 7.05 -10.70
N MET A 28 6.08 6.75 -9.58
CA MET A 28 7.03 7.67 -8.96
C MET A 28 8.17 8.04 -9.90
N ALA A 29 8.74 7.06 -10.60
CA ALA A 29 9.84 7.30 -11.53
C ALA A 29 9.41 8.23 -12.67
N GLU A 30 8.24 7.98 -13.28
CA GLU A 30 7.68 8.82 -14.34
C GLU A 30 7.36 10.24 -13.86
N GLU A 31 6.75 10.36 -12.67
CA GLU A 31 6.40 11.68 -12.12
C GLU A 31 7.63 12.50 -11.74
N LEU A 32 8.69 11.88 -11.22
CA LEU A 32 9.95 12.55 -10.94
C LEU A 32 10.67 12.99 -12.21
N ASP A 33 10.68 12.18 -13.27
CA ASP A 33 11.22 12.58 -14.57
C ASP A 33 10.48 13.79 -15.14
N LYS A 34 9.14 13.80 -15.15
CA LYS A 34 8.31 14.94 -15.56
C LYS A 34 8.62 16.21 -14.76
N ARG A 35 9.02 16.06 -13.49
CA ARG A 35 9.41 17.18 -12.59
C ARG A 35 10.87 17.59 -12.74
N GLY A 36 11.58 17.01 -13.71
CA GLY A 36 12.95 17.40 -14.09
C GLY A 36 14.06 16.71 -13.32
N TRP A 37 13.78 15.57 -12.68
CA TRP A 37 14.81 14.70 -12.09
C TRP A 37 15.43 13.79 -13.14
N ASN A 38 16.72 13.46 -13.00
CA ASN A 38 17.32 12.32 -13.67
C ASN A 38 17.05 11.08 -12.80
N VAL A 39 16.26 10.16 -13.31
CA VAL A 39 15.81 8.99 -12.55
C VAL A 39 16.56 7.74 -12.99
N ASN A 40 17.17 7.06 -12.03
CA ASN A 40 17.74 5.73 -12.21
C ASN A 40 16.91 4.72 -11.40
N VAL A 41 16.79 3.51 -11.91
CA VAL A 41 16.07 2.41 -11.23
C VAL A 41 16.96 1.19 -11.16
N LEU A 42 17.14 0.64 -9.96
CA LEU A 42 17.75 -0.66 -9.71
C LEU A 42 16.68 -1.65 -9.26
N THR A 43 16.47 -2.69 -10.06
CA THR A 43 15.40 -3.67 -9.81
C THR A 43 15.85 -5.08 -10.18
N SER A 44 14.98 -6.08 -10.03
CA SER A 44 15.25 -7.44 -10.49
C SER A 44 14.76 -7.67 -11.93
N ASN A 45 15.27 -8.73 -12.55
CA ASN A 45 14.88 -9.14 -13.90
C ASN A 45 13.77 -10.22 -13.91
N ARG A 46 12.99 -10.37 -12.82
CA ARG A 46 11.91 -11.36 -12.73
C ARG A 46 10.65 -10.77 -12.20
N TYR A 47 9.55 -11.27 -12.73
CA TYR A 47 8.22 -10.94 -12.23
C TYR A 47 8.00 -11.48 -10.81
N CYS A 48 7.18 -10.79 -10.05
CA CYS A 48 6.76 -11.22 -8.71
C CYS A 48 5.95 -12.52 -8.78
N ARG A 49 4.97 -12.56 -9.68
CA ARG A 49 3.98 -13.64 -9.77
C ARG A 49 4.40 -14.77 -10.68
N TYR A 50 5.00 -14.43 -11.80
CA TYR A 50 5.47 -15.40 -12.82
C TYR A 50 6.95 -15.68 -12.59
N GLN A 51 7.26 -16.39 -11.50
CA GLN A 51 8.64 -16.57 -11.00
C GLN A 51 9.61 -17.17 -12.04
N HIS A 52 9.08 -17.94 -12.98
CA HIS A 52 9.88 -18.53 -14.07
C HIS A 52 10.07 -17.57 -15.25
N SER A 53 9.24 -16.55 -15.38
CA SER A 53 9.36 -15.56 -16.45
C SER A 53 10.45 -14.54 -16.12
N LYS A 54 11.26 -14.22 -17.13
CA LYS A 54 12.35 -13.25 -17.04
C LYS A 54 12.03 -12.05 -17.92
N ILE A 55 12.55 -10.91 -17.49
CA ILE A 55 12.66 -9.71 -18.32
C ILE A 55 14.08 -9.73 -18.88
N ASP A 56 14.22 -9.92 -20.18
CA ASP A 56 15.54 -10.14 -20.80
C ASP A 56 16.38 -8.88 -20.89
N GLN A 57 15.75 -7.72 -21.01
CA GLN A 57 16.44 -6.43 -21.03
C GLN A 57 17.05 -6.10 -19.66
N ARG A 58 18.37 -6.22 -19.57
CA ARG A 58 19.13 -5.88 -18.35
C ARG A 58 19.32 -4.37 -18.17
N LYS A 59 19.38 -3.62 -19.26
CA LYS A 59 19.47 -2.16 -19.29
C LYS A 59 18.48 -1.65 -20.31
N GLU A 60 17.71 -0.65 -19.91
CA GLU A 60 16.66 -0.05 -20.72
C GLU A 60 16.55 1.43 -20.36
N ILE A 61 16.33 2.27 -21.35
CA ILE A 61 15.89 3.65 -21.13
C ILE A 61 14.44 3.72 -21.56
N LEU A 62 13.56 3.91 -20.57
CA LEU A 62 12.12 4.02 -20.79
C LEU A 62 11.68 5.44 -20.40
N HIS A 63 11.17 6.22 -21.34
CA HIS A 63 10.71 7.60 -21.11
C HIS A 63 11.72 8.50 -20.35
N GLY A 64 13.04 8.34 -20.62
CA GLY A 64 14.08 9.10 -19.93
C GLY A 64 14.62 8.45 -18.65
N ILE A 65 14.04 7.38 -18.17
CA ILE A 65 14.41 6.66 -16.95
C ILE A 65 15.44 5.56 -17.29
N ASP A 66 16.63 5.59 -16.64
CA ASP A 66 17.67 4.52 -16.78
C ASP A 66 17.31 3.36 -15.85
N ILE A 67 16.81 2.25 -16.43
CA ILE A 67 16.42 1.04 -15.69
C ILE A 67 17.50 0.00 -15.80
N ARG A 68 18.02 -0.47 -14.66
CA ARG A 68 19.00 -1.55 -14.55
C ARG A 68 18.43 -2.71 -13.77
N ARG A 69 18.27 -3.86 -14.48
CA ARG A 69 17.74 -5.08 -13.91
C ARG A 69 18.85 -6.04 -13.53
N SER A 70 19.00 -6.27 -12.22
CA SER A 70 19.89 -7.30 -11.69
C SER A 70 19.31 -8.69 -11.92
N TYR A 71 20.18 -9.62 -12.33
CA TYR A 71 19.78 -11.02 -12.40
C TYR A 71 19.37 -11.52 -11.02
N ARG A 72 18.18 -12.12 -10.94
CA ARG A 72 17.70 -12.83 -9.77
C ARG A 72 17.57 -14.32 -10.09
N PRO A 73 18.13 -15.23 -9.25
CA PRO A 73 17.90 -16.66 -9.40
C PRO A 73 16.41 -17.01 -9.34
N GLY A 74 16.03 -18.09 -10.00
CA GLY A 74 14.63 -18.54 -10.06
C GLY A 74 14.19 -19.33 -8.83
N TRP A 75 14.80 -19.09 -7.68
CA TRP A 75 14.44 -19.79 -6.45
C TRP A 75 13.05 -19.40 -5.95
N ASN A 76 12.35 -20.37 -5.39
CA ASN A 76 10.94 -20.23 -5.03
C ASN A 76 10.70 -19.15 -3.97
N GLN A 77 10.01 -18.08 -4.34
CA GLN A 77 9.69 -16.93 -3.46
C GLN A 77 8.63 -17.24 -2.39
N SER A 78 7.90 -18.36 -2.54
CA SER A 78 6.91 -18.77 -1.53
C SER A 78 7.57 -19.43 -0.31
N LYS A 79 8.84 -19.86 -0.44
CA LYS A 79 9.61 -20.49 0.64
C LYS A 79 10.57 -19.47 1.25
N ASN A 80 10.66 -19.44 2.58
CA ASN A 80 11.40 -18.41 3.31
C ASN A 80 12.91 -18.41 3.01
N ILE A 81 13.58 -19.57 3.03
CA ILE A 81 15.03 -19.66 2.78
C ILE A 81 15.38 -19.25 1.34
N PRO A 82 14.76 -19.80 0.28
CA PRO A 82 15.02 -19.34 -1.08
C PRO A 82 14.74 -17.86 -1.29
N ARG A 83 13.70 -17.32 -0.64
CA ARG A 83 13.37 -15.90 -0.70
C ARG A 83 14.46 -15.05 -0.07
N LEU A 84 14.99 -15.43 1.08
CA LEU A 84 16.12 -14.76 1.72
C LEU A 84 17.38 -14.82 0.86
N CYS A 85 17.71 -15.98 0.27
CA CYS A 85 18.84 -16.12 -0.64
C CYS A 85 18.71 -15.22 -1.89
N ASN A 86 17.49 -15.12 -2.46
CA ASN A 86 17.22 -14.18 -3.55
C ASN A 86 17.44 -12.72 -3.13
N ALA A 87 17.01 -12.34 -1.92
CA ALA A 87 17.21 -10.99 -1.39
C ALA A 87 18.70 -10.67 -1.22
N LEU A 88 19.46 -11.54 -0.59
CA LEU A 88 20.92 -11.38 -0.42
C LEU A 88 21.65 -11.28 -1.76
N TRP A 89 21.27 -12.12 -2.73
CA TRP A 89 21.82 -12.06 -4.08
C TRP A 89 21.56 -10.69 -4.75
N LEU A 90 20.35 -10.17 -4.64
CA LEU A 90 20.01 -8.85 -5.18
C LEU A 90 20.77 -7.73 -4.46
N PHE A 91 20.88 -7.77 -3.13
CA PHE A 91 21.64 -6.78 -2.36
C PHE A 91 23.09 -6.70 -2.82
N LEU A 92 23.77 -7.84 -2.98
CA LEU A 92 25.16 -7.86 -3.48
C LEU A 92 25.28 -7.28 -4.89
N ASN A 93 24.36 -7.63 -5.78
CA ASN A 93 24.35 -7.08 -7.15
C ASN A 93 24.08 -5.58 -7.19
N TRP A 94 23.15 -5.08 -6.37
CA TRP A 94 22.84 -3.64 -6.30
C TRP A 94 24.02 -2.86 -5.72
N LEU A 95 24.62 -3.33 -4.62
CA LEU A 95 25.81 -2.69 -4.04
C LEU A 95 26.98 -2.64 -5.04
N PHE A 96 27.22 -3.73 -5.77
CA PHE A 96 28.23 -3.75 -6.81
C PHE A 96 27.92 -2.77 -7.97
N THR A 97 26.65 -2.67 -8.36
CA THR A 97 26.21 -1.73 -9.40
C THR A 97 26.42 -0.29 -8.95
N ILE A 98 26.05 0.02 -7.70
CA ILE A 98 26.20 1.35 -7.10
C ILE A 98 27.68 1.72 -6.96
N PHE A 99 28.53 0.79 -6.53
CA PHE A 99 29.98 1.01 -6.42
C PHE A 99 30.61 1.46 -7.75
N ARG A 100 30.09 0.94 -8.89
CA ARG A 100 30.57 1.26 -10.23
C ARG A 100 29.83 2.43 -10.91
N ALA A 101 28.72 2.88 -10.35
CA ALA A 101 27.91 3.94 -10.91
C ALA A 101 28.41 5.32 -10.45
N LYS A 102 27.97 6.36 -11.17
CA LYS A 102 28.07 7.73 -10.65
C LYS A 102 27.13 7.88 -9.46
N LYS A 103 27.59 8.58 -8.43
CA LYS A 103 26.76 8.90 -7.25
C LYS A 103 25.57 9.75 -7.68
N THR A 104 24.44 9.52 -7.03
CA THR A 104 23.22 10.32 -7.19
C THR A 104 22.95 11.13 -5.95
N ASP A 105 22.16 12.21 -6.07
CA ASP A 105 21.87 13.09 -4.94
C ASP A 105 21.06 12.34 -3.87
N CYS A 106 20.08 11.52 -4.30
CA CYS A 106 19.19 10.77 -3.40
C CYS A 106 19.07 9.30 -3.81
N TYR A 107 18.97 8.43 -2.83
CA TYR A 107 18.62 7.00 -2.99
C TYR A 107 17.33 6.71 -2.23
N ILE A 108 16.31 6.21 -2.91
CA ILE A 108 15.04 5.77 -2.32
C ILE A 108 14.99 4.25 -2.35
N VAL A 109 15.00 3.64 -1.18
CA VAL A 109 14.95 2.17 -1.02
C VAL A 109 13.60 1.77 -0.47
N GLY A 110 12.89 0.89 -1.17
CA GLY A 110 11.62 0.34 -0.67
C GLY A 110 11.80 -0.88 0.23
N SER A 111 10.73 -1.30 0.89
CA SER A 111 10.73 -2.40 1.88
C SER A 111 10.79 -3.82 1.29
N ASP A 112 10.78 -3.99 -0.04
CA ASP A 112 10.98 -5.28 -0.71
C ASP A 112 12.24 -5.21 -1.61
N PRO A 113 13.15 -6.18 -1.50
CA PRO A 113 13.10 -7.45 -0.74
C PRO A 113 13.09 -7.22 0.79
N GLN A 114 12.49 -8.18 1.50
CA GLN A 114 12.45 -8.14 2.97
C GLN A 114 13.84 -7.83 3.55
N PHE A 115 13.87 -7.02 4.61
CA PHE A 115 15.10 -6.57 5.28
C PHE A 115 16.00 -5.68 4.40
N SER A 116 15.44 -4.97 3.43
CA SER A 116 16.19 -4.01 2.60
C SER A 116 16.92 -2.94 3.41
N GLN A 117 16.53 -2.72 4.67
CA GLN A 117 17.22 -1.83 5.62
C GLN A 117 18.70 -2.20 5.80
N ILE A 118 19.06 -3.46 5.61
CA ILE A 118 20.47 -3.94 5.68
C ILE A 118 21.34 -3.25 4.62
N LEU A 119 20.78 -2.72 3.55
CA LEU A 119 21.52 -1.99 2.53
C LEU A 119 22.09 -0.65 3.03
N PHE A 120 21.43 0.02 3.98
CA PHE A 120 21.76 1.40 4.34
C PHE A 120 23.17 1.62 4.90
N PRO A 121 23.72 0.77 5.79
CA PRO A 121 25.13 0.91 6.22
C PRO A 121 26.09 0.90 5.03
N PHE A 122 25.90 -0.01 4.08
CA PHE A 122 26.75 -0.14 2.90
C PHE A 122 26.53 1.02 1.92
N LEU A 123 25.28 1.43 1.72
CA LEU A 123 24.98 2.61 0.89
C LEU A 123 25.67 3.84 1.46
N ARG A 124 25.64 4.08 2.77
CA ARG A 124 26.32 5.21 3.40
C ARG A 124 27.82 5.21 3.11
N ILE A 125 28.47 4.05 3.18
CA ILE A 125 29.89 3.90 2.86
C ILE A 125 30.14 4.20 1.37
N LEU A 126 29.32 3.67 0.47
CA LEU A 126 29.53 3.78 -0.96
C LEU A 126 29.17 5.18 -1.52
N THR A 127 28.13 5.80 -0.97
CA THR A 127 27.57 7.03 -1.53
C THR A 127 27.97 8.29 -0.78
N GLY A 128 28.47 8.15 0.46
CA GLY A 128 28.93 9.29 1.30
C GLY A 128 27.76 10.20 1.68
N ASN A 129 27.72 11.42 1.11
CA ASN A 129 26.76 12.45 1.49
C ASN A 129 25.41 12.38 0.77
N SER A 130 25.19 11.40 -0.12
CA SER A 130 23.88 11.23 -0.76
C SER A 130 22.78 11.03 0.29
N THR A 131 21.62 11.61 0.05
CA THR A 131 20.44 11.41 0.94
C THR A 131 19.89 9.99 0.80
N LEU A 132 19.77 9.28 1.90
CA LEU A 132 19.27 7.91 1.97
C LEU A 132 17.86 7.90 2.53
N ILE A 133 16.89 7.52 1.72
CA ILE A 133 15.46 7.52 2.04
C ILE A 133 14.94 6.09 2.06
N TYR A 134 14.25 5.72 3.12
CA TYR A 134 13.54 4.46 3.22
C TYR A 134 12.04 4.66 3.03
N TRP A 135 11.46 4.04 1.98
CA TRP A 135 10.02 4.04 1.74
C TRP A 135 9.42 2.72 2.23
N CYS A 136 8.78 2.78 3.39
CA CYS A 136 8.29 1.62 4.12
C CYS A 136 6.85 1.28 3.72
N PHE A 137 6.65 0.27 2.86
CA PHE A 137 5.33 -0.29 2.56
C PHE A 137 4.90 -1.32 3.60
N ASP A 138 5.84 -2.19 3.97
CA ASP A 138 5.66 -3.23 4.97
C ASP A 138 6.78 -3.12 5.99
N LEU A 139 6.43 -3.09 7.28
CA LEU A 139 7.40 -2.95 8.35
C LEU A 139 7.96 -4.33 8.74
N TYR A 140 9.22 -4.58 8.45
CA TYR A 140 9.95 -5.77 8.87
C TYR A 140 10.95 -5.45 9.99
N PRO A 141 11.07 -6.35 11.00
CA PRO A 141 10.54 -7.70 11.12
C PRO A 141 9.10 -7.82 11.64
N GLU A 142 8.40 -6.74 11.93
CA GLU A 142 7.07 -6.70 12.55
C GLU A 142 6.05 -7.53 11.75
N ALA A 143 6.12 -7.52 10.42
CA ALA A 143 5.22 -8.33 9.58
C ALA A 143 5.37 -9.85 9.82
N ILE A 144 6.58 -10.32 10.15
CA ILE A 144 6.81 -11.72 10.53
C ILE A 144 6.28 -11.98 11.95
N LEU A 145 6.46 -11.01 12.86
CA LEU A 145 5.98 -11.13 14.24
C LEU A 145 4.45 -11.11 14.32
N ALA A 146 3.79 -10.33 13.45
CA ALA A 146 2.33 -10.26 13.36
C ALA A 146 1.71 -11.55 12.81
N ASP A 147 2.38 -12.26 11.90
CA ASP A 147 1.90 -13.54 11.38
C ASP A 147 1.97 -14.66 12.43
N ALA A 148 2.98 -14.67 13.29
CA ALA A 148 3.22 -15.53 14.48
C ALA A 148 2.88 -17.05 14.36
N ARG A 149 2.56 -17.55 13.15
CA ARG A 149 2.18 -18.95 12.90
C ARG A 149 3.35 -19.93 12.98
N ASN A 150 4.57 -19.43 12.85
CA ASN A 150 5.78 -20.24 12.91
C ASN A 150 6.72 -19.72 13.99
N SER A 151 6.87 -20.50 15.06
CA SER A 151 7.68 -20.14 16.23
C SER A 151 9.15 -19.92 15.90
N LEU A 152 9.74 -20.69 14.98
CA LEU A 152 11.12 -20.54 14.55
C LEU A 152 11.34 -19.23 13.77
N LEU A 153 10.41 -18.87 12.89
CA LEU A 153 10.47 -17.59 12.16
C LEU A 153 10.30 -16.41 13.11
N THR A 154 9.38 -16.52 14.07
CA THR A 154 9.16 -15.50 15.09
C THR A 154 10.41 -15.31 15.96
N LEU A 155 11.08 -16.39 16.37
CA LEU A 155 12.34 -16.31 17.09
C LEU A 155 13.43 -15.66 16.24
N GLY A 156 13.58 -16.08 14.98
CA GLY A 156 14.52 -15.48 14.03
C GLY A 156 14.27 -13.98 13.84
N ALA A 157 12.99 -13.58 13.68
CA ALA A 157 12.60 -12.18 13.56
C ALA A 157 12.98 -11.35 14.81
N ARG A 158 12.78 -11.90 16.01
CA ARG A 158 13.20 -11.24 17.26
C ARG A 158 14.71 -11.07 17.34
N LEU A 159 15.49 -12.07 16.92
CA LEU A 159 16.95 -12.02 16.94
C LEU A 159 17.52 -11.02 15.91
N VAL A 160 16.87 -10.88 14.76
CA VAL A 160 17.30 -9.94 13.71
C VAL A 160 16.87 -8.49 14.02
N LYS A 161 15.84 -8.29 14.85
CA LYS A 161 15.29 -6.97 15.17
C LYS A 161 16.34 -5.94 15.64
N PRO A 162 17.29 -6.23 16.56
CA PRO A 162 18.34 -5.29 16.95
C PRO A 162 19.27 -4.89 15.80
N LEU A 163 19.58 -5.82 14.89
CA LEU A 163 20.39 -5.53 13.71
C LEU A 163 19.66 -4.55 12.78
N ILE A 164 18.37 -4.81 12.50
CA ILE A 164 17.54 -3.92 11.68
C ILE A 164 17.45 -2.54 12.36
N TRP A 165 17.22 -2.49 13.67
CA TRP A 165 17.23 -1.24 14.43
C TRP A 165 18.55 -0.47 14.24
N ALA A 166 19.71 -1.13 14.28
CA ALA A 166 20.99 -0.49 14.05
C ALA A 166 21.14 0.04 12.60
N CYS A 167 20.54 -0.61 11.60
CA CYS A 167 20.59 -0.18 10.21
C CYS A 167 19.86 1.15 9.99
N TYR A 168 18.79 1.44 10.74
CA TYR A 168 18.08 2.71 10.64
C TYR A 168 18.92 3.95 10.99
N ARG A 169 20.05 3.79 11.71
CA ARG A 169 20.99 4.89 11.97
C ARG A 169 21.55 5.53 10.69
N TYR A 170 21.58 4.77 9.61
CA TYR A 170 22.16 5.19 8.34
C TYR A 170 21.11 5.75 7.34
N VAL A 171 19.84 5.72 7.71
CA VAL A 171 18.75 6.34 6.95
C VAL A 171 18.64 7.81 7.33
N ASP A 172 18.45 8.71 6.37
CA ASP A 172 18.25 10.14 6.63
C ASP A 172 16.77 10.48 6.77
N VAL A 173 15.94 9.87 5.92
CA VAL A 173 14.49 10.09 5.91
C VAL A 173 13.75 8.76 5.84
N ILE A 174 12.75 8.59 6.68
CA ILE A 174 11.85 7.45 6.66
C ILE A 174 10.48 7.93 6.20
N ILE A 175 9.95 7.29 5.17
CA ILE A 175 8.61 7.53 4.67
C ILE A 175 7.73 6.34 5.05
N ASP A 176 6.70 6.62 5.83
CA ASP A 176 5.67 5.69 6.26
C ASP A 176 4.35 5.93 5.51
N LEU A 177 3.38 5.04 5.71
CA LEU A 177 2.10 5.09 5.01
C LEU A 177 0.93 5.55 5.88
N GLY A 178 1.18 5.85 7.17
CA GLY A 178 0.14 6.29 8.07
C GLY A 178 0.63 6.58 9.50
N PRO A 179 -0.12 7.39 10.27
CA PRO A 179 0.29 7.83 11.60
C PRO A 179 0.59 6.71 12.59
N ILE A 180 -0.11 5.57 12.50
CA ILE A 180 0.12 4.41 13.39
C ILE A 180 1.39 3.68 12.98
N MET A 181 1.64 3.54 11.67
CA MET A 181 2.92 3.02 11.17
C MET A 181 4.07 3.93 11.60
N GLN A 182 3.91 5.25 11.52
CA GLN A 182 4.89 6.22 11.99
C GLN A 182 5.22 6.03 13.47
N LYS A 183 4.21 5.83 14.33
CA LYS A 183 4.41 5.55 15.76
C LYS A 183 5.24 4.27 15.98
N ARG A 184 4.99 3.20 15.20
CA ARG A 184 5.81 1.97 15.27
C ARG A 184 7.24 2.20 14.81
N ILE A 185 7.42 2.94 13.73
CA ILE A 185 8.74 3.28 13.18
C ILE A 185 9.52 4.20 14.14
N ALA A 186 8.84 5.03 14.93
CA ALA A 186 9.49 5.91 15.91
C ALA A 186 10.41 5.14 16.89
N ALA A 187 10.10 3.88 17.19
CA ALA A 187 10.97 3.01 17.99
C ALA A 187 12.32 2.70 17.32
N TYR A 188 12.41 2.85 16.00
CA TYR A 188 13.62 2.67 15.17
C TYR A 188 14.26 4.00 14.78
N ASN A 189 13.53 5.09 14.95
CA ASN A 189 13.92 6.39 14.42
C ASN A 189 14.91 7.08 15.35
N HIS A 190 16.19 6.92 15.10
CA HIS A 190 17.30 7.56 15.82
C HIS A 190 17.35 9.09 15.58
N ASN A 191 16.25 9.82 15.88
CA ASN A 191 16.09 11.26 15.63
C ASN A 191 16.17 11.65 14.16
N LYS A 192 15.70 10.78 13.26
CA LYS A 192 15.65 11.02 11.82
C LYS A 192 14.34 11.69 11.42
N ILE A 193 14.34 12.25 10.22
CA ILE A 193 13.12 12.79 9.64
C ILE A 193 12.18 11.61 9.31
N SER A 194 10.96 11.65 9.84
CA SER A 194 9.90 10.73 9.47
C SER A 194 8.73 11.53 8.90
N LYS A 195 8.22 11.10 7.75
CA LYS A 195 7.10 11.77 7.08
C LYS A 195 6.12 10.73 6.55
N THR A 196 4.84 10.95 6.83
CA THR A 196 3.77 10.11 6.27
C THR A 196 3.48 10.56 4.84
N LEU A 197 3.69 9.68 3.89
CA LEU A 197 3.28 9.83 2.49
C LEU A 197 2.59 8.54 2.05
N THR A 198 1.28 8.58 2.00
CA THR A 198 0.46 7.42 1.65
C THR A 198 0.68 6.98 0.20
N PRO A 199 0.39 5.73 -0.15
CA PRO A 199 0.28 5.34 -1.55
C PRO A 199 -0.99 5.96 -2.16
N TRP A 200 -1.00 6.12 -3.47
CA TRP A 200 -2.15 6.58 -4.25
C TRP A 200 -2.89 5.42 -4.90
N ALA A 201 -4.07 5.67 -5.44
CA ALA A 201 -4.81 4.69 -6.22
C ALA A 201 -4.16 4.43 -7.58
N LEU A 202 -4.24 3.21 -8.08
CA LEU A 202 -3.72 2.86 -9.42
C LEU A 202 -4.56 3.47 -10.55
N LYS A 203 -5.80 3.84 -10.26
CA LYS A 203 -6.73 4.53 -11.17
C LYS A 203 -7.33 5.72 -10.44
N GLU A 204 -7.26 6.89 -11.04
CA GLU A 204 -7.70 8.17 -10.46
C GLU A 204 -8.64 8.87 -11.45
N PRO A 205 -9.92 8.51 -11.52
CA PRO A 205 -10.88 9.22 -12.36
C PRO A 205 -11.05 10.66 -11.87
N SER A 206 -11.26 11.58 -12.80
CA SER A 206 -11.47 13.00 -12.49
C SER A 206 -12.86 13.31 -11.92
N VAL A 207 -13.79 12.39 -12.08
CA VAL A 207 -15.16 12.44 -11.57
C VAL A 207 -15.54 11.07 -11.02
N ILE A 208 -16.53 11.01 -10.16
CA ILE A 208 -17.06 9.72 -9.68
C ILE A 208 -17.59 8.94 -10.89
N PRO A 209 -17.00 7.76 -11.19
CA PRO A 209 -17.39 7.00 -12.37
C PRO A 209 -18.79 6.38 -12.22
N LEU A 210 -19.53 6.34 -13.34
CA LEU A 210 -20.79 5.64 -13.40
C LEU A 210 -20.59 4.12 -13.26
N GLN A 211 -21.58 3.45 -12.72
CA GLN A 211 -21.56 1.99 -12.60
C GLN A 211 -21.84 1.35 -13.97
N ASP A 212 -20.98 0.43 -14.39
CA ASP A 212 -21.20 -0.41 -15.56
C ASP A 212 -22.24 -1.48 -15.21
N ILE A 213 -23.42 -1.41 -15.83
CA ILE A 213 -24.58 -2.28 -15.53
C ILE A 213 -24.21 -3.75 -15.75
N ASN A 214 -23.58 -4.07 -16.86
CA ASN A 214 -23.23 -5.47 -17.19
C ASN A 214 -22.23 -6.05 -16.16
N MET A 215 -21.22 -5.29 -15.78
CA MET A 215 -20.25 -5.74 -14.78
C MET A 215 -20.89 -5.83 -13.38
N ARG A 216 -21.83 -4.92 -13.06
CA ARG A 216 -22.58 -4.96 -11.81
C ARG A 216 -23.43 -6.23 -11.73
N GLU A 217 -24.17 -6.56 -12.77
CA GLU A 217 -24.95 -7.80 -12.83
C GLU A 217 -24.07 -9.05 -12.81
N GLN A 218 -22.92 -9.00 -13.49
CA GLN A 218 -21.94 -10.09 -13.41
C GLN A 218 -21.43 -10.34 -12.00
N LEU A 219 -21.25 -9.31 -11.19
CA LEU A 219 -20.70 -9.45 -9.83
C LEU A 219 -21.77 -9.68 -8.78
N PHE A 220 -22.92 -9.07 -8.90
CA PHE A 220 -23.93 -9.07 -7.84
C PHE A 220 -25.25 -9.75 -8.25
N GLY A 221 -25.45 -10.04 -9.53
CA GLY A 221 -26.73 -10.50 -10.08
C GLY A 221 -27.67 -9.36 -10.37
N THR A 222 -28.88 -9.72 -10.82
CA THR A 222 -30.02 -8.80 -10.98
C THR A 222 -30.63 -8.46 -9.61
N ASP A 223 -31.48 -7.44 -9.55
CA ASP A 223 -32.23 -7.04 -8.33
C ASP A 223 -31.35 -6.69 -7.12
N VAL A 224 -30.12 -6.21 -7.36
CA VAL A 224 -29.24 -5.75 -6.31
C VAL A 224 -29.60 -4.34 -5.84
N THR A 225 -29.95 -4.22 -4.56
CA THR A 225 -30.23 -2.92 -3.90
C THR A 225 -28.97 -2.29 -3.35
N LEU A 226 -28.01 -3.12 -2.86
CA LEU A 226 -26.73 -2.68 -2.33
C LEU A 226 -25.65 -3.75 -2.62
N GLY A 227 -24.61 -3.36 -3.37
CA GLY A 227 -23.48 -4.22 -3.73
C GLY A 227 -22.22 -3.90 -2.94
N LEU A 228 -21.72 -4.88 -2.16
CA LEU A 228 -20.48 -4.76 -1.38
C LEU A 228 -19.37 -5.58 -2.02
N LEU A 229 -18.21 -4.96 -2.28
CA LEU A 229 -17.12 -5.58 -3.04
C LEU A 229 -15.81 -5.61 -2.25
N TYR A 230 -15.26 -6.80 -2.07
CA TYR A 230 -13.84 -6.97 -1.77
C TYR A 230 -13.07 -7.13 -3.09
N SER A 231 -12.17 -6.22 -3.42
CA SER A 231 -11.36 -6.31 -4.65
C SER A 231 -9.88 -6.31 -4.35
N GLY A 232 -9.17 -7.39 -4.72
CA GLY A 232 -7.72 -7.46 -4.63
C GLY A 232 -7.15 -8.67 -3.89
N ASN A 233 -5.94 -8.54 -3.36
CA ASN A 233 -5.25 -9.62 -2.67
C ASN A 233 -5.80 -9.82 -1.25
N LEU A 234 -6.26 -11.03 -0.92
CA LEU A 234 -6.65 -11.46 0.42
C LEU A 234 -5.47 -12.21 1.04
N GLY A 235 -4.48 -11.43 1.52
CA GLY A 235 -3.26 -11.94 2.13
C GLY A 235 -3.41 -12.20 3.64
N LEU A 236 -2.30 -12.52 4.30
CA LEU A 236 -2.25 -12.89 5.71
C LEU A 236 -2.70 -11.78 6.68
N ALA A 237 -2.48 -10.52 6.30
CA ALA A 237 -2.89 -9.36 7.08
C ALA A 237 -4.40 -9.09 7.05
N HIS A 238 -5.13 -9.73 6.14
CA HIS A 238 -6.55 -9.49 5.93
C HIS A 238 -7.43 -10.57 6.57
N GLU A 239 -8.68 -10.21 6.83
CA GLU A 239 -9.72 -11.12 7.30
C GLU A 239 -10.97 -11.02 6.42
N TYR A 240 -11.82 -12.01 6.48
CA TYR A 240 -13.09 -12.09 5.74
C TYR A 240 -14.25 -12.60 6.61
N GLU A 241 -13.93 -13.10 7.78
CA GLU A 241 -14.87 -13.85 8.63
C GLU A 241 -16.07 -12.98 9.04
N LEU A 242 -15.82 -11.74 9.47
CA LEU A 242 -16.89 -10.82 9.83
C LEU A 242 -17.74 -10.40 8.61
N PHE A 243 -17.13 -10.31 7.43
CA PHE A 243 -17.89 -10.05 6.20
C PHE A 243 -18.82 -11.21 5.85
N LEU A 244 -18.40 -12.46 6.06
CA LEU A 244 -19.29 -13.63 5.89
C LEU A 244 -20.41 -13.62 6.92
N GLU A 245 -20.12 -13.26 8.16
CA GLU A 245 -21.11 -13.20 9.23
C GLU A 245 -22.22 -12.21 8.89
N ILE A 246 -21.89 -10.97 8.53
CA ILE A 246 -22.91 -9.98 8.14
C ILE A 246 -23.64 -10.37 6.86
N ALA A 247 -22.95 -10.96 5.88
CA ALA A 247 -23.58 -11.42 4.64
C ALA A 247 -24.63 -12.50 4.93
N ARG A 248 -24.34 -13.46 5.82
CA ARG A 248 -25.27 -14.51 6.22
C ARG A 248 -26.48 -13.97 6.99
N LYS A 249 -26.29 -13.00 7.88
CA LYS A 249 -27.41 -12.32 8.56
C LYS A 249 -28.30 -11.58 7.55
N LEU A 250 -27.70 -10.86 6.61
CA LEU A 250 -28.41 -10.08 5.60
C LEU A 250 -29.15 -10.94 4.56
N ARG A 251 -28.71 -12.16 4.32
CA ARG A 251 -29.32 -13.08 3.35
C ARG A 251 -30.82 -13.25 3.56
N GLN A 252 -31.26 -13.28 4.82
CA GLN A 252 -32.68 -13.45 5.17
C GLN A 252 -33.40 -12.11 5.38
N LEU A 253 -32.67 -11.09 5.88
CA LEU A 253 -33.26 -9.81 6.24
C LEU A 253 -33.49 -8.90 5.02
N GLU A 254 -32.55 -8.89 4.07
CA GLU A 254 -32.59 -8.03 2.90
C GLU A 254 -31.84 -8.71 1.72
N PRO A 255 -32.54 -9.61 0.99
CA PRO A 255 -31.92 -10.41 -0.07
C PRO A 255 -31.31 -9.58 -1.22
N GLY A 256 -31.71 -8.32 -1.37
CA GLY A 256 -31.14 -7.41 -2.37
C GLY A 256 -29.71 -6.92 -2.03
N ILE A 257 -29.24 -7.17 -0.79
CA ILE A 257 -27.85 -6.85 -0.42
C ILE A 257 -26.95 -8.01 -0.83
N ARG A 258 -25.99 -7.74 -1.72
CA ARG A 258 -25.10 -8.74 -2.32
C ARG A 258 -23.65 -8.45 -2.01
N PHE A 259 -22.88 -9.53 -1.83
CA PHE A 259 -21.45 -9.47 -1.57
C PHE A 259 -20.68 -10.10 -2.75
N ALA A 260 -19.60 -9.46 -3.16
CA ALA A 260 -18.67 -10.04 -4.12
C ALA A 260 -17.24 -10.00 -3.58
N PHE A 261 -16.54 -11.14 -3.67
CA PHE A 261 -15.12 -11.25 -3.36
C PHE A 261 -14.38 -11.52 -4.66
N ALA A 262 -13.71 -10.48 -5.18
CA ALA A 262 -12.99 -10.52 -6.45
C ALA A 262 -11.49 -10.39 -6.22
N GLY A 263 -10.76 -11.51 -6.31
CA GLY A 263 -9.33 -11.43 -6.00
C GLY A 263 -8.60 -12.75 -5.96
N ARG A 264 -7.54 -12.76 -5.17
CA ARG A 264 -6.65 -13.89 -4.94
C ARG A 264 -5.92 -13.71 -3.60
N GLY A 265 -5.08 -14.64 -3.23
CA GLY A 265 -4.24 -14.56 -2.03
C GLY A 265 -4.32 -15.81 -1.17
N ASN A 266 -3.44 -15.89 -0.19
CA ASN A 266 -3.30 -17.10 0.64
C ASN A 266 -4.58 -17.45 1.43
N ARG A 267 -5.40 -16.44 1.76
CA ARG A 267 -6.67 -16.65 2.46
C ARG A 267 -7.88 -16.73 1.53
N PHE A 268 -7.69 -16.53 0.24
CA PHE A 268 -8.79 -16.56 -0.73
C PHE A 268 -9.36 -17.97 -0.92
N GLU A 269 -8.52 -18.99 -0.88
CA GLU A 269 -8.97 -20.39 -0.90
C GLU A 269 -9.68 -20.77 0.43
N SER A 270 -9.22 -20.25 1.56
CA SER A 270 -9.91 -20.44 2.84
C SER A 270 -11.30 -19.81 2.82
N LEU A 271 -11.46 -18.64 2.22
CA LEU A 271 -12.75 -18.00 1.99
C LEU A 271 -13.66 -18.90 1.15
N LYS A 272 -13.18 -19.40 -0.01
CA LYS A 272 -13.97 -20.30 -0.87
C LYS A 272 -14.44 -21.55 -0.12
N ASN A 273 -13.55 -22.14 0.67
CA ASN A 273 -13.87 -23.35 1.46
C ASN A 273 -14.83 -23.06 2.63
N ALA A 274 -14.95 -21.82 3.07
CA ALA A 274 -15.88 -21.41 4.12
C ALA A 274 -17.29 -21.14 3.59
N LEU A 275 -17.48 -21.04 2.27
CA LEU A 275 -18.78 -20.82 1.65
C LEU A 275 -19.57 -22.12 1.56
N SER A 276 -20.88 -22.03 1.77
CA SER A 276 -21.85 -23.11 1.60
C SER A 276 -22.82 -22.82 0.45
N ASN A 277 -23.59 -23.81 0.05
CA ASN A 277 -24.63 -23.64 -0.98
C ASN A 277 -25.73 -22.66 -0.56
N GLU A 278 -25.84 -22.38 0.73
CA GLU A 278 -26.79 -21.41 1.25
C GLU A 278 -26.32 -19.94 1.08
N ASP A 279 -25.05 -19.70 0.86
CA ASP A 279 -24.46 -18.35 0.75
C ASP A 279 -24.72 -17.73 -0.64
N HIS A 280 -25.95 -17.84 -1.16
CA HIS A 280 -26.35 -17.40 -2.51
C HIS A 280 -26.28 -15.89 -2.75
N ASN A 281 -26.18 -15.09 -1.67
CA ASN A 281 -25.95 -13.64 -1.73
C ASN A 281 -24.46 -13.28 -1.79
N ILE A 282 -23.56 -14.28 -1.84
CA ILE A 282 -22.11 -14.10 -1.92
C ILE A 282 -21.58 -14.65 -3.24
N LYS A 283 -20.86 -13.86 -4.00
CA LYS A 283 -20.19 -14.28 -5.23
C LYS A 283 -18.67 -14.20 -5.12
N VAL A 284 -18.00 -15.20 -5.65
CA VAL A 284 -16.54 -15.22 -5.78
C VAL A 284 -16.16 -15.01 -7.24
N ALA A 285 -15.28 -14.05 -7.50
CA ALA A 285 -14.81 -13.71 -8.84
C ALA A 285 -13.28 -13.67 -8.91
N GLY A 286 -12.74 -13.78 -10.11
CA GLY A 286 -11.32 -13.68 -10.39
C GLY A 286 -10.78 -12.25 -10.23
N PHE A 287 -9.47 -12.13 -10.32
CA PHE A 287 -8.77 -10.85 -10.31
C PHE A 287 -9.08 -10.06 -11.58
N ALA A 288 -9.30 -8.75 -11.46
CA ALA A 288 -9.53 -7.89 -12.62
C ALA A 288 -8.22 -7.62 -13.37
N SER A 289 -8.29 -7.48 -14.67
CA SER A 289 -7.21 -6.90 -15.48
C SER A 289 -7.03 -5.41 -15.12
N GLU A 290 -5.87 -4.87 -15.43
CA GLU A 290 -5.61 -3.44 -15.17
C GLU A 290 -6.56 -2.52 -15.95
N SER A 291 -6.94 -2.91 -17.16
CA SER A 291 -7.88 -2.15 -18.01
C SER A 291 -9.31 -2.14 -17.46
N GLU A 292 -9.68 -3.17 -16.68
CA GLU A 292 -11.02 -3.30 -16.10
C GLU A 292 -11.09 -2.82 -14.64
N LEU A 293 -9.94 -2.48 -14.03
CA LEU A 293 -9.86 -2.20 -12.60
C LEU A 293 -10.78 -1.05 -12.19
N GLU A 294 -10.77 0.07 -12.91
CA GLU A 294 -11.61 1.22 -12.60
C GLU A 294 -13.10 0.86 -12.66
N LYS A 295 -13.54 0.24 -13.75
CA LYS A 295 -14.92 -0.23 -13.91
C LYS A 295 -15.30 -1.19 -12.79
N ARG A 296 -14.42 -2.13 -12.46
CA ARG A 296 -14.61 -3.10 -11.36
C ARG A 296 -14.79 -2.43 -10.01
N LEU A 297 -13.98 -1.42 -9.71
CA LEU A 297 -14.10 -0.68 -8.45
C LEU A 297 -15.38 0.17 -8.44
N ALA A 298 -15.75 0.77 -9.57
CA ALA A 298 -16.90 1.67 -9.67
C ALA A 298 -18.27 0.98 -9.49
N VAL A 299 -18.38 -0.32 -9.77
CA VAL A 299 -19.71 -1.01 -9.72
C VAL A 299 -20.20 -1.33 -8.32
N ALA A 300 -19.32 -1.28 -7.32
CA ALA A 300 -19.73 -1.43 -5.92
C ALA A 300 -20.44 -0.17 -5.40
N ASP A 301 -21.30 -0.36 -4.42
CA ASP A 301 -21.82 0.75 -3.61
C ASP A 301 -20.92 1.02 -2.41
N ILE A 302 -20.36 -0.04 -1.82
CA ILE A 302 -19.45 -0.01 -0.67
C ILE A 302 -18.30 -0.99 -0.94
N HIS A 303 -17.07 -0.61 -0.61
CA HIS A 303 -15.94 -1.52 -0.64
C HIS A 303 -15.66 -2.16 0.71
N LEU A 304 -15.29 -3.44 0.68
CA LEU A 304 -14.84 -4.20 1.84
C LEU A 304 -13.32 -4.06 1.98
N VAL A 305 -12.88 -3.52 3.08
CA VAL A 305 -11.45 -3.40 3.42
C VAL A 305 -11.23 -4.01 4.80
N SER A 306 -10.21 -4.82 4.96
CA SER A 306 -9.91 -5.43 6.26
C SER A 306 -8.43 -5.35 6.60
N LEU A 307 -8.15 -5.27 7.90
CA LEU A 307 -6.83 -5.43 8.48
C LEU A 307 -6.98 -6.09 9.84
N ARG A 308 -6.26 -7.18 10.06
CA ARG A 308 -6.24 -7.86 11.36
C ARG A 308 -5.48 -7.00 12.36
N GLU A 309 -5.99 -6.89 13.58
CA GLU A 309 -5.51 -5.98 14.63
C GLU A 309 -3.98 -6.06 14.88
N GLN A 310 -3.42 -7.29 14.86
CA GLN A 310 -1.96 -7.45 15.06
C GLN A 310 -1.11 -6.86 13.93
N TRP A 311 -1.72 -6.47 12.80
CA TRP A 311 -1.07 -5.84 11.66
C TRP A 311 -1.20 -4.32 11.64
N ASP A 312 -1.86 -3.73 12.64
CA ASP A 312 -2.00 -2.27 12.73
C ASP A 312 -0.63 -1.58 12.78
N GLY A 313 -0.44 -0.62 11.88
CA GLY A 313 0.84 0.09 11.72
C GLY A 313 1.99 -0.77 11.18
N VAL A 314 1.73 -2.00 10.73
CA VAL A 314 2.71 -2.86 10.04
C VAL A 314 2.56 -2.74 8.53
N VAL A 315 1.33 -2.66 8.06
CA VAL A 315 0.95 -2.42 6.65
C VAL A 315 -0.27 -1.50 6.61
N VAL A 316 -0.44 -0.80 5.51
CA VAL A 316 -1.68 -0.03 5.24
C VAL A 316 -2.34 -0.59 3.98
N PRO A 317 -3.57 -1.12 4.06
CA PRO A 317 -4.27 -1.70 2.92
C PRO A 317 -4.53 -0.71 1.78
N SER A 318 -3.84 -0.87 0.66
CA SER A 318 -3.97 0.01 -0.52
C SER A 318 -5.36 0.02 -1.17
N LYS A 319 -6.20 -0.99 -0.86
CA LYS A 319 -7.60 -1.05 -1.32
C LYS A 319 -8.42 0.16 -0.86
N PHE A 320 -8.12 0.69 0.33
CA PHE A 320 -8.74 1.90 0.86
C PHE A 320 -8.64 3.05 -0.14
N PHE A 321 -7.43 3.36 -0.60
CA PHE A 321 -7.20 4.46 -1.54
C PHE A 321 -7.90 4.24 -2.88
N GLY A 322 -7.87 3.01 -3.40
CA GLY A 322 -8.57 2.65 -4.64
C GLY A 322 -10.09 2.81 -4.55
N SER A 323 -10.67 2.52 -3.38
CA SER A 323 -12.10 2.71 -3.12
C SER A 323 -12.48 4.18 -3.10
N LEU A 324 -11.73 4.99 -2.36
CA LEU A 324 -11.97 6.43 -2.27
C LEU A 324 -11.80 7.14 -3.61
N ALA A 325 -10.79 6.74 -4.41
CA ALA A 325 -10.53 7.34 -5.72
C ALA A 325 -11.72 7.24 -6.68
N VAL A 326 -12.50 6.16 -6.59
CA VAL A 326 -13.72 5.98 -7.40
C VAL A 326 -14.98 6.46 -6.68
N GLY A 327 -14.84 7.19 -5.57
CA GLY A 327 -15.96 7.73 -4.80
C GLY A 327 -16.82 6.64 -4.15
N ARG A 328 -16.20 5.56 -3.66
CA ARG A 328 -16.94 4.50 -2.96
C ARG A 328 -16.50 4.44 -1.50
N PRO A 329 -17.44 4.53 -0.55
CA PRO A 329 -17.16 4.40 0.87
C PRO A 329 -16.71 2.99 1.20
N VAL A 330 -16.13 2.83 2.39
CA VAL A 330 -15.61 1.55 2.84
C VAL A 330 -16.37 1.01 4.05
N LEU A 331 -16.59 -0.30 4.07
CA LEU A 331 -16.86 -1.05 5.28
C LEU A 331 -15.54 -1.66 5.72
N TYR A 332 -14.96 -1.09 6.77
CA TYR A 332 -13.64 -1.48 7.26
C TYR A 332 -13.74 -2.46 8.42
N SER A 333 -13.28 -3.70 8.22
CA SER A 333 -13.13 -4.69 9.30
C SER A 333 -11.75 -4.60 9.90
N GLY A 334 -11.66 -4.08 11.12
CA GLY A 334 -10.40 -3.87 11.83
C GLY A 334 -10.54 -2.88 12.99
N SER A 335 -9.41 -2.54 13.61
CA SER A 335 -9.37 -1.62 14.73
C SER A 335 -9.75 -0.18 14.33
N LYS A 336 -10.62 0.45 15.12
CA LYS A 336 -10.94 1.88 14.98
C LYS A 336 -9.73 2.79 15.19
N ASP A 337 -8.71 2.30 15.91
CA ASP A 337 -7.49 3.03 16.23
C ASP A 337 -6.38 2.81 15.20
N SER A 338 -6.60 1.96 14.18
CA SER A 338 -5.70 1.80 13.04
C SER A 338 -5.71 3.03 12.12
N ASP A 339 -4.74 3.13 11.20
CA ASP A 339 -4.68 4.24 10.23
C ASP A 339 -6.00 4.38 9.45
N ILE A 340 -6.51 3.28 8.88
CA ILE A 340 -7.78 3.30 8.13
C ILE A 340 -8.97 3.58 9.05
N GLY A 341 -9.01 2.99 10.24
CA GLY A 341 -10.08 3.22 11.20
C GLY A 341 -10.21 4.70 11.57
N GLN A 342 -9.09 5.37 11.81
CA GLN A 342 -9.06 6.81 12.08
C GLN A 342 -9.56 7.63 10.86
N TRP A 343 -9.08 7.33 9.65
CA TRP A 343 -9.51 8.04 8.44
C TRP A 343 -11.00 7.82 8.12
N VAL A 344 -11.54 6.62 8.33
CA VAL A 344 -12.98 6.36 8.12
C VAL A 344 -13.83 7.22 9.04
N GLN A 345 -13.41 7.37 10.30
CA GLN A 345 -14.15 8.20 11.27
C GLN A 345 -13.97 9.69 10.99
N GLU A 346 -12.73 10.14 10.78
CA GLU A 346 -12.39 11.55 10.57
C GLU A 346 -13.08 12.13 9.33
N TYR A 347 -13.12 11.35 8.25
CA TYR A 347 -13.62 11.81 6.97
C TYR A 347 -15.06 11.38 6.66
N GLU A 348 -15.70 10.68 7.55
CA GLU A 348 -17.05 10.14 7.33
C GLU A 348 -17.19 9.48 5.95
N CYS A 349 -16.25 8.63 5.58
CA CYS A 349 -16.19 7.96 4.26
C CYS A 349 -16.55 6.47 4.32
N GLY A 350 -17.35 6.07 5.31
CA GLY A 350 -17.77 4.68 5.50
C GLY A 350 -18.09 4.35 6.94
N MET A 351 -17.95 3.05 7.29
CA MET A 351 -18.19 2.55 8.64
C MET A 351 -17.15 1.50 9.03
N ILE A 352 -16.99 1.30 10.33
CA ILE A 352 -16.10 0.29 10.91
C ILE A 352 -16.95 -0.91 11.35
N LEU A 353 -16.43 -2.11 11.06
CA LEU A 353 -16.99 -3.39 11.50
C LEU A 353 -16.03 -4.06 12.47
N ASP A 354 -16.49 -4.32 13.67
CA ASP A 354 -15.82 -5.18 14.65
C ASP A 354 -16.79 -6.23 15.22
N ARG A 355 -16.31 -7.07 16.12
CA ARG A 355 -17.11 -8.14 16.70
C ARG A 355 -18.27 -7.64 17.59
N ASN A 356 -18.18 -6.42 18.07
CA ASN A 356 -19.14 -5.87 19.03
C ASN A 356 -20.29 -5.10 18.35
N ASN A 357 -20.13 -4.72 17.08
CA ASN A 357 -21.10 -3.89 16.36
C ASN A 357 -21.73 -4.55 15.13
N VAL A 358 -21.61 -5.87 14.99
CA VAL A 358 -22.13 -6.63 13.82
C VAL A 358 -23.61 -6.31 13.55
N ASP A 359 -24.47 -6.32 14.58
CA ASP A 359 -25.91 -6.07 14.43
C ASP A 359 -26.20 -4.60 14.06
N GLU A 360 -25.45 -3.65 14.58
CA GLU A 360 -25.54 -2.24 14.20
C GLU A 360 -25.17 -2.05 12.71
N VAL A 361 -24.09 -2.69 12.25
CA VAL A 361 -23.68 -2.65 10.85
C VAL A 361 -24.72 -3.28 9.94
N VAL A 362 -25.30 -4.44 10.34
CA VAL A 362 -26.38 -5.10 9.59
C VAL A 362 -27.58 -4.15 9.45
N ASN A 363 -28.04 -3.52 10.53
CA ASN A 363 -29.15 -2.58 10.51
C ASN A 363 -28.86 -1.36 9.63
N THR A 364 -27.63 -0.84 9.69
CA THR A 364 -27.20 0.28 8.84
C THR A 364 -27.21 -0.11 7.36
N LEU A 365 -26.72 -1.30 6.99
CA LEU A 365 -26.75 -1.78 5.61
C LEU A 365 -28.18 -1.99 5.09
N VAL A 366 -29.10 -2.49 5.93
CA VAL A 366 -30.53 -2.58 5.60
C VAL A 366 -31.13 -1.17 5.39
N HIS A 367 -30.76 -0.20 6.21
CA HIS A 367 -31.21 1.19 6.00
C HIS A 367 -30.68 1.75 4.67
N LEU A 368 -29.38 1.60 4.40
CA LEU A 368 -28.73 2.06 3.17
C LEU A 368 -29.27 1.40 1.89
N SER A 369 -29.83 0.18 1.98
CA SER A 369 -30.46 -0.47 0.83
C SER A 369 -31.79 0.22 0.43
N LYS A 370 -32.46 0.88 1.39
CA LYS A 370 -33.76 1.55 1.21
C LYS A 370 -33.63 3.05 1.03
N ASP A 371 -32.76 3.69 1.80
CA ASP A 371 -32.47 5.12 1.72
C ASP A 371 -31.01 5.36 1.36
N LYS A 372 -30.80 6.04 0.23
CA LYS A 372 -29.47 6.30 -0.33
C LYS A 372 -28.82 7.60 0.14
N GLN A 373 -29.51 8.44 0.89
CA GLN A 373 -28.99 9.77 1.25
C GLN A 373 -27.66 9.70 2.01
N LEU A 374 -27.55 8.82 3.00
CA LEU A 374 -26.30 8.62 3.75
C LEU A 374 -25.19 8.01 2.85
N LEU A 375 -25.56 7.06 1.98
CA LEU A 375 -24.62 6.47 1.04
C LEU A 375 -24.05 7.53 0.08
N GLU A 376 -24.90 8.38 -0.48
CA GLU A 376 -24.47 9.47 -1.36
C GLU A 376 -23.56 10.49 -0.64
N LYS A 377 -23.87 10.80 0.64
CA LYS A 377 -22.98 11.63 1.47
C LYS A 377 -21.60 10.98 1.57
N TRP A 378 -21.52 9.70 1.94
CA TRP A 378 -20.26 8.98 2.07
C TRP A 378 -19.49 8.86 0.76
N GLN A 379 -20.20 8.69 -0.37
CA GLN A 379 -19.57 8.64 -1.70
C GLN A 379 -18.91 9.97 -2.06
N LYS A 380 -19.58 11.09 -1.82
CA LYS A 380 -19.02 12.42 -2.04
C LYS A 380 -17.82 12.66 -1.13
N ASN A 381 -17.93 12.34 0.16
CA ASN A 381 -16.83 12.46 1.12
C ASN A 381 -15.63 11.63 0.68
N ALA A 382 -15.84 10.35 0.33
CA ALA A 382 -14.78 9.45 -0.12
C ALA A 382 -14.00 10.03 -1.30
N PHE A 383 -14.72 10.52 -2.33
CA PHE A 383 -14.10 11.12 -3.50
C PHE A 383 -13.33 12.40 -3.18
N GLN A 384 -13.97 13.32 -2.42
CA GLN A 384 -13.37 14.59 -2.05
C GLN A 384 -12.10 14.40 -1.22
N VAL A 385 -12.16 13.55 -0.20
CA VAL A 385 -11.01 13.20 0.66
C VAL A 385 -9.86 12.61 -0.15
N TYR A 386 -10.18 11.74 -1.11
CA TYR A 386 -9.15 11.20 -2.00
C TYR A 386 -8.44 12.33 -2.76
N GLN A 387 -9.19 13.24 -3.39
CA GLN A 387 -8.63 14.35 -4.16
C GLN A 387 -7.79 15.28 -3.28
N ASP A 388 -8.25 15.55 -2.05
CA ASP A 388 -7.62 16.52 -1.15
C ASP A 388 -6.39 15.97 -0.42
N HIS A 389 -6.35 14.66 -0.10
CA HIS A 389 -5.34 14.10 0.77
C HIS A 389 -4.52 12.97 0.15
N PHE A 390 -5.09 12.14 -0.73
CA PHE A 390 -4.49 10.88 -1.15
C PHE A 390 -4.17 10.80 -2.66
N SER A 391 -4.52 11.84 -3.45
CA SER A 391 -4.27 11.82 -4.88
C SER A 391 -2.78 11.77 -5.21
N LYS A 392 -2.42 11.07 -6.29
CA LYS A 392 -1.04 10.97 -6.78
C LYS A 392 -0.38 12.32 -6.91
N LYS A 393 -1.11 13.31 -7.44
CA LYS A 393 -0.61 14.67 -7.58
C LYS A 393 -0.15 15.25 -6.23
N LYS A 394 -1.01 15.21 -5.20
CA LYS A 394 -0.71 15.73 -3.85
C LYS A 394 0.49 15.02 -3.22
N ILE A 395 0.49 13.70 -3.28
CA ILE A 395 1.57 12.89 -2.70
C ILE A 395 2.89 13.15 -3.44
N MET A 396 2.88 13.24 -4.77
CA MET A 396 4.08 13.51 -5.56
C MET A 396 4.57 14.97 -5.41
N ASP A 397 3.68 15.94 -5.19
CA ASP A 397 4.08 17.30 -4.82
C ASP A 397 4.87 17.29 -3.50
N SER A 398 4.39 16.56 -2.50
CA SER A 398 5.07 16.38 -1.20
C SER A 398 6.40 15.62 -1.32
N TRP A 399 6.50 14.63 -2.22
CA TRP A 399 7.75 13.94 -2.50
C TRP A 399 8.79 14.87 -3.15
N ASP A 400 8.40 15.63 -4.18
CA ASP A 400 9.30 16.56 -4.87
C ASP A 400 9.81 17.65 -3.92
N GLU A 401 8.92 18.22 -3.10
CA GLU A 401 9.29 19.18 -2.06
C GLU A 401 10.32 18.60 -1.08
N LEU A 402 10.06 17.40 -0.57
CA LEU A 402 10.96 16.69 0.34
C LEU A 402 12.34 16.47 -0.28
N LEU A 403 12.39 15.94 -1.50
CA LEU A 403 13.63 15.63 -2.20
C LEU A 403 14.46 16.89 -2.49
N ARG A 404 13.82 18.00 -2.89
CA ARG A 404 14.48 19.28 -3.13
C ARG A 404 14.98 19.95 -1.84
N ALA A 405 14.25 19.79 -0.73
CA ALA A 405 14.67 20.31 0.57
C ALA A 405 15.96 19.62 1.06
N GLN A 406 16.07 18.30 0.87
CA GLN A 406 17.25 17.54 1.25
C GLN A 406 18.49 17.95 0.43
N LYS A 407 18.33 18.32 -0.84
CA LYS A 407 19.44 18.80 -1.67
C LYS A 407 19.97 20.18 -1.24
N ARG A 408 19.09 21.07 -0.74
CA ARG A 408 19.47 22.42 -0.29
C ARG A 408 20.26 22.43 1.02
N SER A 409 20.18 21.38 1.82
CA SER A 409 20.85 21.26 3.12
C SER A 409 22.32 20.82 3.04
N GLU A 410 22.97 20.89 1.86
CA GLU A 410 24.42 20.64 1.71
C GLU A 410 25.32 21.68 2.39
N GLY A 411 24.73 22.61 3.19
CA GLY A 411 25.39 23.38 4.25
C GLY A 411 25.05 22.81 5.61
N TRP A 412 25.60 21.68 5.97
CA TRP A 412 25.24 20.93 7.18
C TRP A 412 25.56 21.69 8.46
N ILE A 413 24.52 22.15 9.15
CA ILE A 413 24.53 22.45 10.59
C ILE A 413 23.53 21.48 11.22
N PRO A 414 23.92 20.67 12.20
CA PRO A 414 22.98 19.79 12.90
C PRO A 414 22.01 20.65 13.69
N ALA A 415 20.83 20.86 13.16
CA ALA A 415 19.76 21.52 13.88
C ALA A 415 19.16 20.51 14.87
N CYS A 416 19.63 20.53 16.10
CA CYS A 416 18.86 20.14 17.26
C CYS A 416 17.61 21.03 17.31
N ARG A 417 16.48 20.58 16.77
CA ARG A 417 15.15 21.17 17.02
C ARG A 417 14.12 20.05 17.15
N THR A 418 13.51 20.04 18.30
CA THR A 418 12.30 19.32 18.66
C THR A 418 11.29 19.28 17.51
N PRO A 419 10.68 18.13 17.21
CA PRO A 419 9.63 18.06 16.21
C PRO A 419 8.43 18.86 16.69
N LYS A 420 8.12 19.96 15.99
CA LYS A 420 6.75 20.46 15.99
C LYS A 420 5.92 19.38 15.30
N VAL A 421 5.13 18.68 16.07
CA VAL A 421 3.96 17.95 15.58
C VAL A 421 3.22 18.93 14.69
N CYS A 422 3.10 18.63 13.41
CA CYS A 422 2.15 19.30 12.56
C CYS A 422 0.78 18.95 13.12
N ASP A 423 0.24 19.84 13.93
CA ASP A 423 -1.13 19.81 14.39
C ASP A 423 -2.03 19.98 13.16
N PHE A 424 -2.68 18.92 12.75
CA PHE A 424 -3.80 18.96 11.83
C PHE A 424 -5.08 19.48 12.53
N ARG A 425 -4.90 20.52 13.37
CA ARG A 425 -6.03 21.24 13.96
C ARG A 425 -5.96 22.69 13.54
N GLU A 426 -6.80 23.05 12.58
CA GLU A 426 -7.42 24.38 12.51
C GLU A 426 -8.65 24.34 11.62
N PRO A 427 -9.58 25.28 11.80
CA PRO A 427 -10.54 25.37 12.90
C PRO A 427 -11.96 25.48 12.35
N HIS A 428 -12.90 24.86 13.00
CA HIS A 428 -14.28 25.34 12.92
C HIS A 428 -14.67 25.94 14.26
N ALA A 429 -14.47 27.24 14.39
CA ALA A 429 -15.16 28.05 15.35
C ALA A 429 -15.40 29.45 14.78
N ARG A 430 -16.65 29.76 14.57
CA ARG A 430 -17.43 31.02 14.51
C ARG A 430 -18.40 30.98 13.33
N GLU A 431 -19.66 31.09 13.46
CA GLU A 431 -20.66 31.54 14.41
C GLU A 431 -21.94 30.74 14.20
#